data_eb7b7446144a00d47fffc0c470389048
#
_entry.id   eb7b7446144a00d47fffc0c470389048
#
_cell.length_a   1.000
_cell.length_b   1.000
_cell.length_c   1.000
_cell.angle_alpha   90.00
_cell.angle_beta   90.00
_cell.angle_gamma   90.00
#
_symmetry.space_group_name_H-M   'P 1'
#
loop_
_entity.id
_entity.type
_entity.pdbx_description
1 polymer ?
#
loop_
_entity_poly.entity_id
_entity_poly.type
_entity_poly.pdbx_seq_one_letter_code
_entity_poly.pdbx_strand_id
1 'polypeptide(L)'
;MKITALLDALNSALAEPFALAWSRDSAHFLLVLTAVYAVVVIVAVTDQKNTRPGAEHGSAAWGDVFRLNKFYMDRHGSNLLLTQHFHIGIDGYKHKHNTNILIVGGSGAGKTRTYGVPNVLECACSMVITDPKSEILRKTGNLLKQKGYEVIVFDLINPAASFCYNPFVYVHDDREVLTLIENLIQNTTPSHSKSSDPFWEKSETALLQALMLYLLHEAPPEEQNFSMVMEMIAAAEVHEDDDNYQSPLDILFERLEMREPDSIACKQYRIFKQAAGKTAKSILVSVGVRLAAFNLPSIAKLTMTDELHLQELGERKIALFCCIPDSDKSLNYLVGMIYTQLIQTLYRQADRIHKGRLPVPVHCLMDEYANISLPKDTFLSALATMRSRAIFCSIIVQNMAQLKAMYKDDWESLVGLCDEFLYLGGTEKETHKYVSELLGKETISTTSYNQSKGRSGSYSINRQQSGRDLMTPDEVRLLDNSKCILFIRGERPVVDLKYDLLKHPNIHCTEDGGAAPYDYTAADNARDDLPGAPENYELLDMDDFLPAEAAEMKPTIQRIRRST
;
A
#
# COMPACT_ATOMS: atom_id res chain seq x y z
N MET A 1 -6.63 -56.78 77.03
CA MET A 1 -7.25 -55.58 77.63
C MET A 1 -7.22 -54.33 76.74
N LYS A 2 -6.35 -54.22 75.72
CA LYS A 2 -6.29 -53.00 74.83
C LYS A 2 -7.25 -53.04 73.64
N ILE A 3 -7.62 -54.23 73.13
CA ILE A 3 -8.48 -54.37 71.94
C ILE A 3 -9.97 -54.12 72.27
N THR A 4 -10.43 -54.60 73.46
CA THR A 4 -11.80 -54.36 73.90
C THR A 4 -12.04 -52.89 74.18
N ALA A 5 -11.13 -52.18 74.81
CA ALA A 5 -11.26 -50.75 75.08
C ALA A 5 -11.26 -49.90 73.77
N LEU A 6 -10.58 -50.39 72.75
CA LEU A 6 -10.58 -49.72 71.42
C LEU A 6 -11.91 -49.95 70.70
N LEU A 7 -12.46 -51.15 70.80
CA LEU A 7 -13.75 -51.47 70.23
C LEU A 7 -14.91 -50.74 70.95
N ASP A 8 -14.86 -50.59 72.29
CA ASP A 8 -15.80 -49.82 73.06
C ASP A 8 -15.77 -48.33 72.73
N ALA A 9 -14.55 -47.77 72.58
CA ALA A 9 -14.36 -46.39 72.14
C ALA A 9 -14.86 -46.15 70.70
N LEU A 10 -14.66 -47.13 69.82
CA LEU A 10 -15.18 -47.08 68.44
C LEU A 10 -16.71 -47.17 68.40
N ASN A 11 -17.30 -48.04 69.18
CA ASN A 11 -18.74 -48.18 69.29
C ASN A 11 -19.40 -46.93 69.88
N SER A 12 -18.81 -46.31 70.91
CA SER A 12 -19.33 -45.05 71.46
C SER A 12 -19.21 -43.89 70.49
N ALA A 13 -18.11 -43.81 69.68
CA ALA A 13 -17.95 -42.82 68.65
C ALA A 13 -18.89 -43.00 67.45
N LEU A 14 -19.28 -44.27 67.17
CA LEU A 14 -20.28 -44.58 66.13
C LEU A 14 -21.72 -44.33 66.62
N ALA A 15 -21.98 -44.41 67.88
CA ALA A 15 -23.33 -44.15 68.47
C ALA A 15 -23.65 -42.64 68.49
N GLU A 16 -22.62 -41.77 68.65
CA GLU A 16 -22.83 -40.33 68.64
C GLU A 16 -21.76 -39.64 67.73
N PRO A 17 -21.90 -39.75 66.42
CA PRO A 17 -20.87 -39.33 65.48
C PRO A 17 -20.58 -37.81 65.43
N PHE A 18 -21.47 -37.03 66.07
CA PHE A 18 -21.33 -35.57 66.12
C PHE A 18 -20.97 -35.04 67.54
N ALA A 19 -20.77 -35.95 68.52
CA ALA A 19 -20.38 -35.57 69.88
C ALA A 19 -18.91 -35.13 69.89
N LEU A 20 -18.69 -33.88 70.19
CA LEU A 20 -17.31 -33.29 70.32
C LEU A 20 -16.77 -33.64 71.73
N ALA A 21 -15.98 -34.71 71.80
CA ALA A 21 -15.24 -35.05 73.02
C ALA A 21 -13.84 -34.33 72.95
N TRP A 22 -13.66 -33.35 73.82
CA TRP A 22 -12.37 -32.60 73.87
C TRP A 22 -11.48 -33.23 74.95
N SER A 23 -10.37 -33.83 74.57
CA SER A 23 -9.35 -34.35 75.45
C SER A 23 -8.01 -33.58 75.27
N ARG A 24 -7.08 -33.76 76.20
CA ARG A 24 -5.76 -33.14 76.10
C ARG A 24 -5.00 -33.59 74.87
N ASP A 25 -5.27 -34.79 74.37
CA ASP A 25 -4.67 -35.36 73.18
C ASP A 25 -5.34 -34.84 71.88
N SER A 26 -6.62 -34.40 71.96
CA SER A 26 -7.35 -33.84 70.81
C SER A 26 -6.68 -32.60 70.25
N ALA A 27 -6.07 -31.76 71.11
CA ALA A 27 -5.34 -30.58 70.69
C ALA A 27 -4.05 -30.95 69.92
N HIS A 28 -3.35 -31.99 70.37
CA HIS A 28 -2.16 -32.50 69.69
C HIS A 28 -2.52 -33.14 68.34
N PHE A 29 -3.61 -33.89 68.30
CA PHE A 29 -4.12 -34.50 67.05
C PHE A 29 -4.54 -33.47 66.04
N LEU A 30 -5.23 -32.41 66.47
CA LEU A 30 -5.67 -31.31 65.64
C LEU A 30 -4.48 -30.52 65.07
N LEU A 31 -3.45 -30.33 65.90
CA LEU A 31 -2.20 -29.67 65.50
C LEU A 31 -1.43 -30.48 64.43
N VAL A 32 -1.35 -31.81 64.63
CA VAL A 32 -0.74 -32.71 63.64
C VAL A 32 -1.56 -32.73 62.34
N LEU A 33 -2.89 -32.81 62.42
CA LEU A 33 -3.78 -32.80 61.25
C LEU A 33 -3.67 -31.49 60.49
N THR A 34 -3.63 -30.37 61.22
CA THR A 34 -3.44 -29.04 60.58
C THR A 34 -2.08 -28.93 59.92
N ALA A 35 -1.01 -29.47 60.55
CA ALA A 35 0.33 -29.49 59.96
C ALA A 35 0.37 -30.36 58.71
N VAL A 36 -0.23 -31.54 58.72
CA VAL A 36 -0.36 -32.41 57.55
C VAL A 36 -1.16 -31.73 56.45
N TYR A 37 -2.29 -31.11 56.80
CA TYR A 37 -3.10 -30.34 55.86
C TYR A 37 -2.30 -29.18 55.25
N ALA A 38 -1.59 -28.41 56.06
CA ALA A 38 -0.72 -27.33 55.57
C ALA A 38 0.35 -27.84 54.62
N VAL A 39 1.00 -28.97 54.91
CA VAL A 39 1.98 -29.61 54.02
C VAL A 39 1.32 -30.04 52.70
N VAL A 40 0.11 -30.67 52.76
CA VAL A 40 -0.62 -31.06 51.55
C VAL A 40 -1.01 -29.84 50.71
N VAL A 41 -1.46 -28.75 51.33
CA VAL A 41 -1.79 -27.50 50.68
C VAL A 41 -0.53 -26.87 50.07
N ILE A 42 0.58 -26.81 50.78
CA ILE A 42 1.86 -26.30 50.28
C ILE A 42 2.32 -27.13 49.08
N VAL A 43 2.26 -28.45 49.15
CA VAL A 43 2.61 -29.34 48.05
C VAL A 43 1.65 -29.11 46.87
N ALA A 44 0.33 -29.05 47.10
CA ALA A 44 -0.64 -28.81 46.07
C ALA A 44 -0.49 -27.44 45.39
N VAL A 45 -0.14 -26.39 46.13
CA VAL A 45 0.08 -25.04 45.61
C VAL A 45 1.45 -24.93 44.89
N THR A 46 2.51 -25.56 45.45
CA THR A 46 3.84 -25.55 44.82
C THR A 46 3.93 -26.50 43.62
N ASP A 47 3.12 -27.55 43.56
CA ASP A 47 3.06 -28.47 42.41
C ASP A 47 2.06 -28.03 41.34
N GLN A 48 1.50 -26.81 41.46
CA GLN A 48 0.75 -26.19 40.38
C GLN A 48 1.73 -25.85 39.23
N LYS A 49 2.05 -26.87 38.46
CA LYS A 49 2.77 -26.72 37.21
C LYS A 49 1.89 -25.93 36.26
N ASN A 50 2.41 -24.82 35.76
CA ASN A 50 1.75 -24.02 34.70
C ASN A 50 1.77 -24.85 33.40
N THR A 51 1.02 -25.94 33.38
CA THR A 51 0.95 -26.85 32.23
C THR A 51 -0.14 -26.37 31.29
N ARG A 52 0.20 -26.26 30.00
CA ARG A 52 -0.77 -26.08 28.91
C ARG A 52 -0.77 -27.35 28.05
N PRO A 53 -1.53 -28.36 28.43
CA PRO A 53 -1.54 -29.66 27.73
C PRO A 53 -1.88 -29.50 26.26
N GLY A 54 -0.99 -29.99 25.38
CA GLY A 54 -1.14 -29.88 23.92
C GLY A 54 -0.69 -28.54 23.32
N ALA A 55 -0.15 -27.63 24.15
CA ALA A 55 0.38 -26.33 23.70
C ALA A 55 1.70 -25.95 24.38
N GLU A 56 2.45 -26.96 24.87
CA GLU A 56 3.68 -26.76 25.64
C GLU A 56 4.79 -26.08 24.81
N HIS A 57 4.82 -26.34 23.51
CA HIS A 57 5.83 -25.81 22.58
C HIS A 57 5.24 -24.85 21.53
N GLY A 58 3.92 -24.73 21.47
CA GLY A 58 3.22 -23.87 20.55
C GLY A 58 1.74 -24.26 20.39
N SER A 59 0.90 -23.28 20.11
CA SER A 59 -0.56 -23.45 19.96
C SER A 59 -1.05 -23.17 18.54
N ALA A 60 -0.13 -23.12 17.56
CA ALA A 60 -0.48 -22.92 16.17
C ALA A 60 -1.41 -24.03 15.66
N ALA A 61 -2.42 -23.66 14.91
CA ALA A 61 -3.36 -24.57 14.29
C ALA A 61 -4.06 -23.88 13.12
N TRP A 62 -4.53 -24.67 12.18
CA TRP A 62 -5.35 -24.15 11.08
C TRP A 62 -6.71 -23.68 11.55
N GLY A 63 -7.18 -22.58 10.95
CA GLY A 63 -8.53 -22.06 11.14
C GLY A 63 -9.55 -22.76 10.22
N ASP A 64 -10.83 -22.49 10.46
CA ASP A 64 -11.93 -22.93 9.61
C ASP A 64 -12.38 -21.78 8.71
N VAL A 65 -12.14 -21.92 7.40
CA VAL A 65 -12.45 -20.90 6.40
C VAL A 65 -13.94 -20.60 6.32
N PHE A 66 -14.81 -21.61 6.45
CA PHE A 66 -16.26 -21.40 6.35
C PHE A 66 -16.82 -20.65 7.56
N ARG A 67 -16.28 -20.91 8.76
CA ARG A 67 -16.60 -20.15 9.96
C ARG A 67 -16.19 -18.68 9.81
N LEU A 68 -14.97 -18.44 9.34
CA LEU A 68 -14.47 -17.09 9.13
C LEU A 68 -15.28 -16.36 8.05
N ASN A 69 -15.57 -17.01 6.92
CA ASN A 69 -16.39 -16.42 5.87
C ASN A 69 -17.78 -16.00 6.39
N LYS A 70 -18.40 -16.82 7.21
CA LYS A 70 -19.72 -16.49 7.81
C LYS A 70 -19.67 -15.23 8.68
N PHE A 71 -18.52 -14.94 9.29
CA PHE A 71 -18.33 -13.78 10.17
C PHE A 71 -17.97 -12.51 9.38
N TYR A 72 -17.07 -12.61 8.38
CA TYR A 72 -16.50 -11.46 7.70
C TYR A 72 -17.25 -11.06 6.41
N MET A 73 -17.96 -12.00 5.78
CA MET A 73 -18.71 -11.73 4.56
C MET A 73 -19.94 -10.84 4.86
N ASP A 74 -20.09 -9.74 4.13
CA ASP A 74 -21.30 -8.94 4.16
C ASP A 74 -22.33 -9.57 3.21
N ARG A 75 -23.43 -10.10 3.78
CA ARG A 75 -24.48 -10.77 3.01
C ARG A 75 -25.34 -9.83 2.16
N HIS A 76 -25.37 -8.56 2.51
CA HIS A 76 -26.21 -7.54 1.88
C HIS A 76 -25.40 -6.41 1.26
N GLY A 77 -24.10 -6.45 1.39
CA GLY A 77 -23.16 -5.47 0.87
C GLY A 77 -22.17 -6.06 -0.13
N SER A 78 -21.23 -5.22 -0.49
CA SER A 78 -20.14 -5.59 -1.40
C SER A 78 -19.00 -6.26 -0.63
N ASN A 79 -18.34 -7.21 -1.28
CA ASN A 79 -17.24 -7.97 -0.69
C ASN A 79 -16.01 -7.94 -1.60
N LEU A 80 -14.84 -8.19 -1.01
CA LEU A 80 -13.63 -8.60 -1.70
C LEU A 80 -13.48 -10.12 -1.65
N LEU A 81 -13.05 -10.70 -2.75
CA LEU A 81 -12.82 -12.13 -2.92
C LEU A 81 -11.34 -12.41 -2.62
N LEU A 82 -11.03 -13.03 -1.48
CA LEU A 82 -9.64 -13.34 -1.12
C LEU A 82 -9.24 -14.76 -1.52
N THR A 83 -10.14 -15.71 -1.30
CA THR A 83 -9.95 -17.12 -1.68
C THR A 83 -11.25 -17.67 -2.26
N GLN A 84 -11.26 -18.95 -2.65
CA GLN A 84 -12.47 -19.57 -3.19
C GLN A 84 -13.65 -19.55 -2.22
N HIS A 85 -13.38 -19.66 -0.91
CA HIS A 85 -14.43 -19.79 0.09
C HIS A 85 -14.41 -18.69 1.16
N PHE A 86 -13.49 -17.72 1.05
CA PHE A 86 -13.41 -16.60 1.98
C PHE A 86 -13.56 -15.26 1.26
N HIS A 87 -14.56 -14.52 1.69
CA HIS A 87 -14.88 -13.17 1.23
C HIS A 87 -14.95 -12.22 2.41
N ILE A 88 -14.56 -10.99 2.24
CA ILE A 88 -14.61 -9.97 3.29
C ILE A 88 -15.39 -8.75 2.83
N GLY A 89 -16.30 -8.26 3.67
CA GLY A 89 -17.05 -7.04 3.39
C GLY A 89 -16.12 -5.82 3.27
N ILE A 90 -16.38 -4.93 2.32
CA ILE A 90 -15.58 -3.71 2.11
C ILE A 90 -15.80 -2.65 3.21
N ASP A 91 -16.84 -2.79 4.03
CA ASP A 91 -17.09 -1.89 5.16
C ASP A 91 -16.32 -2.34 6.40
N GLY A 92 -15.09 -1.83 6.54
CA GLY A 92 -14.21 -2.14 7.66
C GLY A 92 -14.74 -1.77 9.05
N TYR A 93 -15.81 -0.98 9.18
CA TYR A 93 -16.45 -0.71 10.48
C TYR A 93 -17.24 -1.91 10.99
N LYS A 94 -17.85 -2.70 10.10
CA LYS A 94 -18.67 -3.85 10.47
C LYS A 94 -17.85 -4.94 11.16
N HIS A 95 -16.66 -5.23 10.64
CA HIS A 95 -15.78 -6.29 11.15
C HIS A 95 -14.51 -5.79 11.84
N LYS A 96 -14.32 -4.45 11.95
CA LYS A 96 -13.19 -3.78 12.64
C LYS A 96 -11.82 -4.05 12.03
N HIS A 97 -11.75 -4.37 10.75
CA HIS A 97 -10.56 -4.51 9.94
C HIS A 97 -10.39 -3.32 9.02
N ASN A 98 -9.17 -3.06 8.58
CA ASN A 98 -8.88 -1.93 7.69
C ASN A 98 -9.09 -2.24 6.21
N THR A 99 -9.32 -3.51 5.86
CA THR A 99 -9.46 -4.01 4.48
C THR A 99 -8.28 -3.69 3.55
N ASN A 100 -7.13 -3.31 4.12
CA ASN A 100 -5.87 -3.27 3.39
C ASN A 100 -5.30 -4.68 3.32
N ILE A 101 -5.03 -5.15 2.13
CA ILE A 101 -4.64 -6.53 1.88
C ILE A 101 -3.26 -6.55 1.24
N LEU A 102 -2.33 -7.31 1.83
CA LEU A 102 -1.06 -7.61 1.20
C LEU A 102 -1.13 -8.96 0.50
N ILE A 103 -0.91 -8.96 -0.80
CA ILE A 103 -0.92 -10.16 -1.64
C ILE A 103 0.50 -10.46 -2.09
N VAL A 104 1.01 -11.64 -1.74
CA VAL A 104 2.36 -12.09 -2.13
C VAL A 104 2.26 -13.34 -2.98
N GLY A 105 2.82 -13.26 -4.19
CA GLY A 105 2.83 -14.42 -5.08
C GLY A 105 3.87 -14.28 -6.19
N GLY A 106 4.66 -15.30 -6.39
CA GLY A 106 5.69 -15.34 -7.42
C GLY A 106 5.16 -15.15 -8.85
N SER A 107 6.05 -15.04 -9.82
CA SER A 107 5.65 -15.04 -11.23
C SER A 107 4.90 -16.33 -11.56
N GLY A 108 3.76 -16.23 -12.24
CA GLY A 108 2.89 -17.37 -12.54
C GLY A 108 2.06 -17.90 -11.37
N ALA A 109 2.11 -17.30 -10.16
CA ALA A 109 1.26 -17.69 -9.03
C ALA A 109 -0.23 -17.33 -9.23
N GLY A 110 -0.56 -16.58 -10.29
CA GLY A 110 -1.94 -16.24 -10.62
C GLY A 110 -2.47 -14.98 -9.93
N LYS A 111 -1.63 -14.09 -9.42
CA LYS A 111 -2.02 -12.85 -8.72
C LYS A 111 -3.16 -12.10 -9.42
N THR A 112 -2.95 -11.71 -10.65
CA THR A 112 -3.94 -10.97 -11.46
C THR A 112 -5.18 -11.81 -11.74
N ARG A 113 -5.01 -13.11 -12.11
CA ARG A 113 -6.11 -14.02 -12.49
C ARG A 113 -6.97 -14.45 -11.30
N THR A 114 -6.36 -14.72 -10.13
CA THR A 114 -7.09 -15.28 -8.97
C THR A 114 -7.49 -14.24 -7.93
N TYR A 115 -6.93 -13.01 -8.02
CA TYR A 115 -7.25 -11.92 -7.10
C TYR A 115 -7.65 -10.63 -7.84
N GLY A 116 -6.79 -10.09 -8.71
CA GLY A 116 -7.02 -8.80 -9.36
C GLY A 116 -8.32 -8.76 -10.17
N VAL A 117 -8.40 -9.57 -11.23
CA VAL A 117 -9.58 -9.62 -12.12
C VAL A 117 -10.87 -9.95 -11.37
N PRO A 118 -10.94 -11.00 -10.49
CA PRO A 118 -12.17 -11.30 -9.77
C PRO A 118 -12.70 -10.13 -8.95
N ASN A 119 -11.81 -9.39 -8.26
CA ASN A 119 -12.23 -8.25 -7.44
C ASN A 119 -12.70 -7.05 -8.26
N VAL A 120 -12.16 -6.84 -9.46
CA VAL A 120 -12.67 -5.82 -10.38
C VAL A 120 -14.05 -6.23 -10.94
N LEU A 121 -14.26 -7.51 -11.23
CA LEU A 121 -15.56 -8.03 -11.73
C LEU A 121 -16.69 -7.96 -10.69
N GLU A 122 -16.38 -7.81 -9.40
CA GLU A 122 -17.39 -7.58 -8.37
C GLU A 122 -18.06 -6.20 -8.48
N CYS A 123 -17.43 -5.23 -9.15
CA CYS A 123 -17.98 -3.88 -9.35
C CYS A 123 -18.47 -3.25 -8.03
N ALA A 124 -17.74 -3.47 -6.94
CA ALA A 124 -18.16 -3.18 -5.58
C ALA A 124 -18.12 -1.68 -5.24
N CYS A 125 -17.14 -0.95 -5.77
CA CYS A 125 -16.81 0.43 -5.40
C CYS A 125 -16.07 1.13 -6.54
N SER A 126 -15.73 2.40 -6.39
CA SER A 126 -14.77 3.04 -7.30
C SER A 126 -13.39 2.40 -7.17
N MET A 127 -12.64 2.37 -8.26
CA MET A 127 -11.37 1.65 -8.30
C MET A 127 -10.29 2.47 -8.98
N VAL A 128 -9.07 2.40 -8.42
CA VAL A 128 -7.84 2.85 -9.10
C VAL A 128 -6.93 1.64 -9.23
N ILE A 129 -6.63 1.27 -10.44
CA ILE A 129 -6.02 -0.01 -10.77
C ILE A 129 -4.70 0.22 -11.48
N THR A 130 -3.58 -0.19 -10.87
CA THR A 130 -2.33 -0.31 -11.64
C THR A 130 -2.39 -1.61 -12.43
N ASP A 131 -2.26 -1.51 -13.74
CA ASP A 131 -2.45 -2.62 -14.66
C ASP A 131 -1.23 -2.78 -15.58
N PRO A 132 -0.22 -3.56 -15.17
CA PRO A 132 0.86 -3.92 -16.06
C PRO A 132 0.31 -4.70 -17.26
N LYS A 133 0.63 -4.26 -18.48
CA LYS A 133 0.17 -4.87 -19.76
C LYS A 133 -1.29 -4.63 -20.13
N SER A 134 -2.05 -3.81 -19.40
CA SER A 134 -3.47 -3.56 -19.65
C SER A 134 -4.34 -4.83 -19.69
N GLU A 135 -3.91 -5.87 -18.94
CA GLU A 135 -4.62 -7.17 -18.91
C GLU A 135 -5.96 -7.06 -18.18
N ILE A 136 -5.98 -6.36 -17.04
CA ILE A 136 -7.19 -6.19 -16.24
C ILE A 136 -8.19 -5.34 -17.01
N LEU A 137 -7.74 -4.20 -17.58
CA LEU A 137 -8.57 -3.32 -18.40
C LEU A 137 -9.24 -4.09 -19.54
N ARG A 138 -8.46 -4.82 -20.32
CA ARG A 138 -8.95 -5.57 -21.49
C ARG A 138 -10.00 -6.60 -21.10
N LYS A 139 -9.84 -7.26 -19.95
CA LYS A 139 -10.77 -8.28 -19.46
C LYS A 139 -12.03 -7.73 -18.81
N THR A 140 -11.97 -6.55 -18.19
CA THR A 140 -13.05 -6.07 -17.31
C THR A 140 -13.77 -4.82 -17.80
N GLY A 141 -13.19 -4.06 -18.71
CA GLY A 141 -13.69 -2.75 -19.14
C GLY A 141 -15.13 -2.79 -19.70
N ASN A 142 -15.49 -3.83 -20.47
CA ASN A 142 -16.85 -3.99 -20.98
C ASN A 142 -17.88 -4.14 -19.86
N LEU A 143 -17.59 -4.96 -18.85
CA LEU A 143 -18.47 -5.13 -17.69
C LEU A 143 -18.61 -3.81 -16.91
N LEU A 144 -17.50 -3.12 -16.66
CA LEU A 144 -17.52 -1.85 -15.95
C LEU A 144 -18.42 -0.82 -16.64
N LYS A 145 -18.30 -0.65 -17.96
CA LYS A 145 -19.20 0.21 -18.76
C LYS A 145 -20.66 -0.23 -18.62
N GLN A 146 -20.95 -1.52 -18.74
CA GLN A 146 -22.30 -2.07 -18.58
C GLN A 146 -22.88 -1.83 -17.18
N LYS A 147 -22.02 -1.79 -16.14
CA LYS A 147 -22.40 -1.50 -14.75
C LYS A 147 -22.47 0.01 -14.44
N GLY A 148 -22.31 0.87 -15.45
CA GLY A 148 -22.41 2.32 -15.32
C GLY A 148 -21.18 2.99 -14.73
N TYR A 149 -20.01 2.33 -14.81
CA TYR A 149 -18.75 2.99 -14.48
C TYR A 149 -18.30 3.92 -15.61
N GLU A 150 -17.76 5.05 -15.26
CA GLU A 150 -16.85 5.76 -16.14
C GLU A 150 -15.50 5.05 -16.08
N VAL A 151 -14.99 4.67 -17.26
CA VAL A 151 -13.68 4.01 -17.39
C VAL A 151 -12.70 5.02 -17.94
N ILE A 152 -11.75 5.41 -17.09
CA ILE A 152 -10.68 6.37 -17.39
C ILE A 152 -9.37 5.57 -17.51
N VAL A 153 -8.56 5.86 -18.54
CA VAL A 153 -7.33 5.11 -18.81
C VAL A 153 -6.15 6.07 -18.92
N PHE A 154 -5.29 6.06 -17.91
CA PHE A 154 -3.98 6.70 -17.97
C PHE A 154 -2.97 5.66 -18.45
N ASP A 155 -2.53 5.79 -19.70
CA ASP A 155 -1.74 4.75 -20.38
C ASP A 155 -0.34 5.23 -20.74
N LEU A 156 0.66 4.73 -20.03
CA LEU A 156 2.07 4.96 -20.32
C LEU A 156 2.64 3.99 -21.37
N ILE A 157 1.89 2.95 -21.75
CA ILE A 157 2.26 2.03 -22.83
C ILE A 157 1.92 2.68 -24.18
N ASN A 158 0.73 3.32 -24.27
CA ASN A 158 0.27 4.05 -25.44
C ASN A 158 -0.16 5.48 -25.07
N PRO A 159 0.80 6.40 -24.81
CA PRO A 159 0.48 7.75 -24.34
C PRO A 159 -0.39 8.57 -25.32
N ALA A 160 -0.40 8.22 -26.60
CA ALA A 160 -1.19 8.92 -27.60
C ALA A 160 -2.71 8.73 -27.42
N ALA A 161 -3.14 7.60 -26.86
CA ALA A 161 -4.53 7.28 -26.58
C ALA A 161 -4.92 7.48 -25.11
N SER A 162 -3.97 7.88 -24.27
CA SER A 162 -4.17 8.07 -22.84
C SER A 162 -5.03 9.29 -22.52
N PHE A 163 -5.76 9.23 -21.42
CA PHE A 163 -6.31 10.41 -20.75
C PHE A 163 -5.18 11.25 -20.15
N CYS A 164 -5.35 12.56 -20.15
CA CYS A 164 -4.34 13.50 -19.66
C CYS A 164 -4.41 13.67 -18.14
N TYR A 165 -3.26 13.90 -17.53
CA TYR A 165 -3.12 14.14 -16.10
C TYR A 165 -2.23 15.36 -15.86
N ASN A 166 -2.82 16.44 -15.36
CA ASN A 166 -2.05 17.62 -14.96
C ASN A 166 -1.95 17.69 -13.44
N PRO A 167 -0.75 17.46 -12.86
CA PRO A 167 -0.55 17.49 -11.41
C PRO A 167 -0.87 18.84 -10.76
N PHE A 168 -0.80 19.95 -11.49
CA PHE A 168 -1.09 21.28 -10.93
C PHE A 168 -2.55 21.46 -10.53
N VAL A 169 -3.48 20.79 -11.21
CA VAL A 169 -4.92 20.85 -10.91
C VAL A 169 -5.25 20.36 -9.49
N TYR A 170 -4.41 19.46 -8.95
CA TYR A 170 -4.61 18.85 -7.64
C TYR A 170 -3.83 19.51 -6.51
N VAL A 171 -3.08 20.57 -6.80
CA VAL A 171 -2.37 21.36 -5.80
C VAL A 171 -3.28 22.48 -5.31
N HIS A 172 -3.59 22.49 -4.03
CA HIS A 172 -4.55 23.44 -3.44
C HIS A 172 -3.91 24.32 -2.36
N ASP A 173 -2.71 23.99 -1.91
CA ASP A 173 -1.93 24.82 -1.00
C ASP A 173 -0.43 24.68 -1.28
N ASP A 174 0.36 25.66 -0.80
CA ASP A 174 1.80 25.74 -1.03
C ASP A 174 2.59 24.54 -0.48
N ARG A 175 2.02 23.79 0.50
CA ARG A 175 2.66 22.60 1.08
C ARG A 175 2.54 21.40 0.16
N GLU A 176 1.44 21.33 -0.60
CA GLU A 176 1.23 20.23 -1.55
C GLU A 176 2.21 20.31 -2.72
N VAL A 177 2.71 21.52 -3.05
CA VAL A 177 3.83 21.70 -4.00
C VAL A 177 5.07 20.95 -3.52
N LEU A 178 5.42 21.07 -2.23
CA LEU A 178 6.57 20.35 -1.68
C LEU A 178 6.41 18.83 -1.79
N THR A 179 5.23 18.31 -1.46
CA THR A 179 4.96 16.85 -1.58
C THR A 179 5.07 16.38 -3.02
N LEU A 180 4.61 17.18 -3.98
CA LEU A 180 4.72 16.89 -5.41
C LEU A 180 6.19 16.86 -5.86
N ILE A 181 6.98 17.85 -5.43
CA ILE A 181 8.42 17.94 -5.73
C ILE A 181 9.19 16.77 -5.06
N GLU A 182 8.89 16.45 -3.81
CA GLU A 182 9.51 15.30 -3.13
C GLU A 182 9.25 14.00 -3.87
N ASN A 183 8.01 13.77 -4.31
CA ASN A 183 7.67 12.61 -5.13
C ASN A 183 8.49 12.58 -6.43
N LEU A 184 8.57 13.71 -7.14
CA LEU A 184 9.33 13.85 -8.37
C LEU A 184 10.83 13.56 -8.13
N ILE A 185 11.44 14.17 -7.13
CA ILE A 185 12.87 14.03 -6.81
C ILE A 185 13.19 12.58 -6.41
N GLN A 186 12.42 11.98 -5.51
CA GLN A 186 12.65 10.60 -5.06
C GLN A 186 12.62 9.60 -6.22
N ASN A 187 11.76 9.83 -7.20
CA ASN A 187 11.54 8.91 -8.30
C ASN A 187 12.45 9.13 -9.50
N THR A 188 13.01 10.31 -9.63
CA THR A 188 13.95 10.66 -10.71
C THR A 188 15.41 10.57 -10.24
N THR A 189 15.68 10.28 -8.97
CA THR A 189 17.03 10.07 -8.44
C THR A 189 17.45 8.61 -8.61
N PRO A 190 18.53 8.28 -9.34
CA PRO A 190 18.99 6.92 -9.53
C PRO A 190 19.32 6.23 -8.21
N SER A 191 18.88 4.99 -8.03
CA SER A 191 19.02 4.22 -6.77
C SER A 191 20.48 4.04 -6.30
N HIS A 192 21.44 4.18 -7.20
CA HIS A 192 22.88 4.04 -6.92
C HIS A 192 23.61 5.37 -6.75
N SER A 193 23.00 6.49 -7.14
CA SER A 193 23.52 7.81 -6.85
C SER A 193 23.06 8.23 -5.45
N LYS A 194 23.71 7.73 -4.41
CA LYS A 194 23.68 8.44 -3.15
C LYS A 194 24.42 9.75 -3.40
N SER A 195 23.67 10.79 -3.75
CA SER A 195 24.19 12.15 -3.69
C SER A 195 24.79 12.32 -2.28
N SER A 196 26.06 12.46 -2.21
CA SER A 196 26.78 12.57 -0.95
C SER A 196 26.49 13.89 -0.26
N ASP A 197 25.90 14.87 -0.97
CA ASP A 197 25.64 16.20 -0.45
C ASP A 197 24.16 16.59 -0.60
N PRO A 198 23.43 16.74 0.51
CA PRO A 198 22.05 17.21 0.54
C PRO A 198 21.84 18.61 -0.07
N PHE A 199 22.92 19.34 -0.32
CA PHE A 199 22.88 20.68 -0.90
C PHE A 199 22.20 20.67 -2.27
N TRP A 200 22.54 19.72 -3.15
CA TRP A 200 22.02 19.67 -4.51
C TRP A 200 20.51 19.46 -4.52
N GLU A 201 20.04 18.45 -3.80
CA GLU A 201 18.61 18.14 -3.72
C GLU A 201 17.80 19.30 -3.14
N LYS A 202 18.32 19.95 -2.09
CA LYS A 202 17.65 21.11 -1.46
C LYS A 202 17.62 22.32 -2.41
N SER A 203 18.66 22.52 -3.20
CA SER A 203 18.74 23.63 -4.15
C SER A 203 17.81 23.41 -5.35
N GLU A 204 17.74 22.18 -5.86
CA GLU A 204 16.77 21.77 -6.88
C GLU A 204 15.32 21.97 -6.37
N THR A 205 15.05 21.53 -5.13
CA THR A 205 13.74 21.70 -4.48
C THR A 205 13.37 23.17 -4.37
N ALA A 206 14.30 24.05 -3.96
CA ALA A 206 14.04 25.47 -3.85
C ALA A 206 13.70 26.11 -5.21
N LEU A 207 14.44 25.76 -6.25
CA LEU A 207 14.16 26.25 -7.61
C LEU A 207 12.80 25.76 -8.10
N LEU A 208 12.54 24.45 -8.04
CA LEU A 208 11.25 23.87 -8.47
C LEU A 208 10.08 24.48 -7.70
N GLN A 209 10.23 24.65 -6.38
CA GLN A 209 9.20 25.30 -5.56
C GLN A 209 8.94 26.75 -5.99
N ALA A 210 10.00 27.51 -6.29
CA ALA A 210 9.85 28.88 -6.79
C ALA A 210 9.05 28.91 -8.08
N LEU A 211 9.43 28.08 -9.08
CA LEU A 211 8.79 28.05 -10.39
C LEU A 211 7.34 27.59 -10.31
N MET A 212 7.08 26.50 -9.58
CA MET A 212 5.73 25.94 -9.47
C MET A 212 4.78 26.89 -8.72
N LEU A 213 5.25 27.52 -7.63
CA LEU A 213 4.45 28.51 -6.90
C LEU A 213 4.20 29.76 -7.72
N TYR A 214 5.18 30.19 -8.53
CA TYR A 214 4.98 31.28 -9.46
C TYR A 214 3.82 30.96 -10.43
N LEU A 215 3.86 29.78 -11.08
CA LEU A 215 2.81 29.38 -12.02
C LEU A 215 1.45 29.27 -11.33
N LEU A 216 1.38 28.69 -10.13
CA LEU A 216 0.11 28.52 -9.41
C LEU A 216 -0.54 29.83 -9.01
N HIS A 217 0.23 30.86 -8.66
CA HIS A 217 -0.31 32.12 -8.17
C HIS A 217 -0.44 33.20 -9.24
N GLU A 218 0.42 33.16 -10.26
CA GLU A 218 0.55 34.24 -11.24
C GLU A 218 0.08 33.88 -12.64
N ALA A 219 0.23 32.61 -13.05
CA ALA A 219 -0.09 32.18 -14.39
C ALA A 219 -1.56 31.77 -14.55
N PRO A 220 -2.16 31.95 -15.74
CA PRO A 220 -3.50 31.42 -16.02
C PRO A 220 -3.49 29.89 -15.96
N PRO A 221 -4.66 29.23 -15.70
CA PRO A 221 -4.74 27.77 -15.52
C PRO A 221 -4.14 26.97 -16.68
N GLU A 222 -4.19 27.45 -17.90
CA GLU A 222 -3.68 26.80 -19.10
C GLU A 222 -2.15 26.69 -19.11
N GLU A 223 -1.46 27.60 -18.40
CA GLU A 223 -0.01 27.63 -18.25
C GLU A 223 0.49 26.89 -17.01
N GLN A 224 -0.40 26.48 -16.12
CA GLN A 224 -0.07 25.74 -14.90
C GLN A 224 0.21 24.28 -15.22
N ASN A 225 1.40 23.97 -15.80
CA ASN A 225 1.81 22.63 -16.18
C ASN A 225 3.33 22.49 -16.22
N PHE A 226 3.83 21.25 -16.36
CA PHE A 226 5.28 20.99 -16.40
C PHE A 226 5.96 21.49 -17.66
N SER A 227 5.26 21.63 -18.78
CA SER A 227 5.84 22.22 -19.99
C SER A 227 6.24 23.68 -19.74
N MET A 228 5.40 24.43 -19.04
CA MET A 228 5.73 25.81 -18.67
C MET A 228 6.88 25.89 -17.64
N VAL A 229 6.96 24.94 -16.70
CA VAL A 229 8.14 24.84 -15.81
C VAL A 229 9.42 24.68 -16.64
N MET A 230 9.41 23.86 -17.70
CA MET A 230 10.56 23.67 -18.59
C MET A 230 10.91 24.94 -19.36
N GLU A 231 9.92 25.68 -19.84
CA GLU A 231 10.13 26.99 -20.50
C GLU A 231 10.75 27.99 -19.52
N MET A 232 10.28 28.06 -18.27
CA MET A 232 10.86 28.91 -17.24
C MET A 232 12.32 28.53 -16.92
N ILE A 233 12.64 27.22 -16.88
CA ILE A 233 14.03 26.75 -16.70
C ILE A 233 14.91 27.17 -17.90
N ALA A 234 14.39 27.07 -19.12
CA ALA A 234 15.10 27.50 -20.32
C ALA A 234 15.34 29.02 -20.32
N ALA A 235 14.39 29.79 -19.76
CA ALA A 235 14.53 31.25 -19.62
C ALA A 235 15.46 31.68 -18.46
N ALA A 236 15.90 30.73 -17.62
CA ALA A 236 16.82 30.98 -16.50
C ALA A 236 18.29 30.94 -16.96
N GLU A 237 18.66 31.73 -17.94
CA GLU A 237 20.05 31.82 -18.43
C GLU A 237 20.99 32.36 -17.34
N VAL A 238 22.16 31.75 -17.21
CA VAL A 238 23.22 32.22 -16.29
C VAL A 238 24.51 32.47 -17.08
N HIS A 239 24.98 33.73 -17.07
CA HIS A 239 26.25 34.14 -17.63
C HIS A 239 27.33 34.09 -16.56
N GLU A 240 28.35 33.24 -16.75
CA GLU A 240 29.41 33.03 -15.75
C GLU A 240 30.37 34.25 -15.63
N ASP A 241 30.45 35.05 -16.67
CA ASP A 241 31.38 36.17 -16.78
C ASP A 241 30.73 37.54 -16.45
N ASP A 242 29.41 37.58 -16.18
CA ASP A 242 28.68 38.81 -15.88
C ASP A 242 27.74 38.62 -14.68
N ASP A 243 28.23 39.02 -13.52
CA ASP A 243 27.46 38.95 -12.27
C ASP A 243 26.23 39.88 -12.24
N ASN A 244 26.12 40.83 -13.18
CA ASN A 244 24.98 41.75 -13.27
C ASN A 244 23.96 41.33 -14.35
N TYR A 245 24.20 40.22 -15.03
CA TYR A 245 23.26 39.74 -16.03
C TYR A 245 21.91 39.32 -15.36
N GLN A 246 20.84 39.87 -15.89
CA GLN A 246 19.48 39.49 -15.49
C GLN A 246 18.82 38.66 -16.59
N SER A 247 18.49 37.43 -16.29
CA SER A 247 17.72 36.57 -17.18
C SER A 247 16.26 37.04 -17.26
N PRO A 248 15.49 36.63 -18.28
CA PRO A 248 14.04 36.86 -18.32
C PRO A 248 13.33 36.35 -17.06
N LEU A 249 13.78 35.24 -16.53
CA LEU A 249 13.24 34.69 -15.27
C LEU A 249 13.52 35.61 -14.06
N ASP A 250 14.69 36.21 -13.97
CA ASP A 250 15.03 37.17 -12.91
C ASP A 250 14.09 38.37 -12.94
N ILE A 251 13.80 38.89 -14.13
CA ILE A 251 12.89 40.03 -14.32
C ILE A 251 11.45 39.67 -13.86
N LEU A 252 10.99 38.44 -14.13
CA LEU A 252 9.67 37.99 -13.67
C LEU A 252 9.58 37.97 -12.15
N PHE A 253 10.59 37.38 -11.48
CA PHE A 253 10.60 37.31 -10.02
C PHE A 253 10.81 38.69 -9.37
N GLU A 254 11.61 39.58 -9.97
CA GLU A 254 11.77 40.95 -9.48
C GLU A 254 10.46 41.73 -9.53
N ARG A 255 9.67 41.61 -10.61
CA ARG A 255 8.34 42.20 -10.72
C ARG A 255 7.38 41.67 -9.67
N LEU A 256 7.39 40.35 -9.43
CA LEU A 256 6.57 39.75 -8.39
C LEU A 256 7.00 40.27 -7.01
N GLU A 257 8.30 40.37 -6.75
CA GLU A 257 8.83 40.87 -5.48
C GLU A 257 8.47 42.32 -5.22
N MET A 258 8.45 43.17 -6.27
CA MET A 258 7.98 44.58 -6.15
C MET A 258 6.51 44.67 -5.79
N ARG A 259 5.67 43.73 -6.26
CA ARG A 259 4.25 43.68 -5.99
C ARG A 259 3.93 42.97 -4.68
N GLU A 260 4.56 41.84 -4.44
CA GLU A 260 4.36 40.94 -3.30
C GLU A 260 5.69 40.58 -2.62
N PRO A 261 6.28 41.44 -1.78
CA PRO A 261 7.60 41.20 -1.17
C PRO A 261 7.67 39.97 -0.29
N ASP A 262 6.50 39.53 0.22
CA ASP A 262 6.40 38.33 1.10
C ASP A 262 6.07 37.05 0.37
N SER A 263 5.97 37.06 -0.96
CA SER A 263 5.71 35.88 -1.77
C SER A 263 6.69 34.73 -1.45
N ILE A 264 6.14 33.52 -1.22
CA ILE A 264 6.96 32.34 -0.96
C ILE A 264 7.77 31.98 -2.20
N ALA A 265 7.21 32.15 -3.40
CA ALA A 265 7.91 31.93 -4.65
C ALA A 265 9.19 32.79 -4.73
N CYS A 266 9.11 34.09 -4.44
CA CYS A 266 10.27 34.99 -4.40
C CYS A 266 11.29 34.58 -3.33
N LYS A 267 10.83 34.16 -2.14
CA LYS A 267 11.73 33.70 -1.07
C LYS A 267 12.54 32.48 -1.51
N GLN A 268 11.89 31.49 -2.17
CA GLN A 268 12.55 30.30 -2.69
C GLN A 268 13.48 30.62 -3.87
N TYR A 269 13.09 31.53 -4.75
CA TYR A 269 13.93 31.96 -5.84
C TYR A 269 15.21 32.66 -5.34
N ARG A 270 15.11 33.51 -4.32
CA ARG A 270 16.28 34.12 -3.66
C ARG A 270 17.25 33.08 -3.09
N ILE A 271 16.73 31.97 -2.52
CA ILE A 271 17.60 30.89 -2.03
C ILE A 271 18.40 30.28 -3.20
N PHE A 272 17.76 30.02 -4.33
CA PHE A 272 18.43 29.55 -5.53
C PHE A 272 19.51 30.57 -6.02
N LYS A 273 19.18 31.84 -6.06
CA LYS A 273 20.08 32.92 -6.53
C LYS A 273 21.28 33.19 -5.59
N GLN A 274 21.26 32.68 -4.36
CA GLN A 274 22.44 32.70 -3.47
C GLN A 274 23.56 31.78 -3.96
N ALA A 275 23.27 30.86 -4.85
CA ALA A 275 24.29 30.03 -5.47
C ALA A 275 25.12 30.87 -6.45
N ALA A 276 26.45 30.79 -6.37
CA ALA A 276 27.34 31.48 -7.32
C ALA A 276 27.16 30.96 -8.75
N GLY A 277 27.43 31.75 -9.77
CA GLY A 277 27.17 31.53 -11.19
C GLY A 277 27.34 30.08 -11.68
N LYS A 278 28.52 29.46 -11.48
CA LYS A 278 28.74 28.04 -11.84
C LYS A 278 27.84 27.06 -11.10
N THR A 279 27.58 27.34 -9.84
CA THR A 279 26.70 26.47 -9.01
C THR A 279 25.25 26.62 -9.45
N ALA A 280 24.78 27.82 -9.69
CA ALA A 280 23.42 28.08 -10.21
C ALA A 280 23.20 27.39 -11.56
N LYS A 281 24.16 27.50 -12.49
CA LYS A 281 24.12 26.78 -13.78
C LYS A 281 24.06 25.26 -13.60
N SER A 282 24.82 24.71 -12.64
CA SER A 282 24.81 23.28 -12.36
C SER A 282 23.46 22.82 -11.80
N ILE A 283 22.79 23.62 -10.95
CA ILE A 283 21.45 23.35 -10.44
C ILE A 283 20.43 23.36 -11.59
N LEU A 284 20.47 24.36 -12.48
CA LEU A 284 19.58 24.44 -13.64
C LEU A 284 19.73 23.23 -14.56
N VAL A 285 20.98 22.82 -14.87
CA VAL A 285 21.24 21.62 -15.66
C VAL A 285 20.69 20.37 -14.96
N SER A 286 20.88 20.25 -13.65
CA SER A 286 20.40 19.10 -12.88
C SER A 286 18.87 19.00 -12.91
N VAL A 287 18.17 20.11 -12.69
CA VAL A 287 16.70 20.17 -12.77
C VAL A 287 16.22 19.90 -14.20
N GLY A 288 16.86 20.49 -15.22
CA GLY A 288 16.53 20.25 -16.62
C GLY A 288 16.67 18.77 -17.02
N VAL A 289 17.74 18.10 -16.56
CA VAL A 289 17.93 16.65 -16.80
C VAL A 289 16.86 15.83 -16.08
N ARG A 290 16.53 16.20 -14.86
CA ARG A 290 15.48 15.53 -14.06
C ARG A 290 14.11 15.60 -14.71
N LEU A 291 13.77 16.74 -15.30
CA LEU A 291 12.50 17.00 -15.97
C LEU A 291 12.55 16.70 -17.49
N ALA A 292 13.64 16.18 -18.02
CA ALA A 292 13.83 15.97 -19.46
C ALA A 292 12.71 15.14 -20.14
N ALA A 293 12.05 14.27 -19.39
CA ALA A 293 10.91 13.50 -19.89
C ALA A 293 9.74 14.39 -20.34
N PHE A 294 9.54 15.54 -19.70
CA PHE A 294 8.47 16.50 -20.07
C PHE A 294 8.75 17.25 -21.37
N ASN A 295 9.98 17.17 -21.91
CA ASN A 295 10.29 17.68 -23.24
C ASN A 295 9.84 16.72 -24.37
N LEU A 296 9.49 15.48 -24.04
CA LEU A 296 8.93 14.56 -25.03
C LEU A 296 7.52 15.00 -25.41
N PRO A 297 7.20 15.21 -26.70
CA PRO A 297 5.88 15.75 -27.11
C PRO A 297 4.70 14.93 -26.61
N SER A 298 4.85 13.61 -26.49
CA SER A 298 3.82 12.73 -25.95
C SER A 298 3.57 12.96 -24.45
N ILE A 299 4.63 13.17 -23.67
CA ILE A 299 4.54 13.37 -22.22
C ILE A 299 4.12 14.82 -21.91
N ALA A 300 4.62 15.80 -22.66
CA ALA A 300 4.16 17.17 -22.58
C ALA A 300 2.64 17.26 -22.79
N LYS A 301 2.11 16.64 -23.85
CA LYS A 301 0.67 16.57 -24.10
C LYS A 301 -0.08 15.85 -22.99
N LEU A 302 0.44 14.73 -22.51
CA LEU A 302 -0.16 13.90 -21.46
C LEU A 302 -0.32 14.66 -20.13
N THR A 303 0.56 15.64 -19.85
CA THR A 303 0.59 16.36 -18.57
C THR A 303 0.16 17.84 -18.68
N MET A 304 -0.36 18.25 -19.83
CA MET A 304 -0.78 19.63 -20.07
C MET A 304 -2.16 19.95 -19.50
N THR A 305 -3.11 19.04 -19.67
CA THR A 305 -4.50 19.18 -19.20
C THR A 305 -4.86 18.04 -18.26
N ASP A 306 -5.98 18.15 -17.54
CA ASP A 306 -6.46 17.10 -16.65
C ASP A 306 -7.80 16.52 -17.13
N GLU A 307 -7.86 15.20 -17.23
CA GLU A 307 -9.03 14.44 -17.59
C GLU A 307 -9.30 13.30 -16.59
N LEU A 308 -8.51 13.19 -15.52
CA LEU A 308 -8.66 12.10 -14.54
C LEU A 308 -9.75 12.38 -13.51
N HIS A 309 -10.02 13.64 -13.22
CA HIS A 309 -11.05 14.08 -12.27
C HIS A 309 -10.98 13.32 -10.93
N LEU A 310 -9.78 13.22 -10.32
CA LEU A 310 -9.53 12.41 -9.13
C LEU A 310 -10.50 12.68 -7.97
N GLN A 311 -11.02 13.89 -7.88
CA GLN A 311 -12.03 14.28 -6.89
C GLN A 311 -13.36 13.53 -7.05
N GLU A 312 -13.68 13.03 -8.22
CA GLU A 312 -14.97 12.38 -8.47
C GLU A 312 -14.99 10.88 -8.07
N LEU A 313 -13.82 10.27 -7.84
CA LEU A 313 -13.75 8.85 -7.46
C LEU A 313 -14.48 8.54 -6.14
N GLY A 314 -14.55 9.51 -5.21
CA GLY A 314 -15.28 9.37 -3.96
C GLY A 314 -16.79 9.67 -4.06
N GLU A 315 -17.27 10.22 -5.18
CA GLU A 315 -18.63 10.69 -5.38
C GLU A 315 -19.46 9.73 -6.23
N ARG A 316 -18.88 9.18 -7.27
CA ARG A 316 -19.54 8.29 -8.22
C ARG A 316 -18.64 7.13 -8.62
N LYS A 317 -19.22 6.13 -9.29
CA LYS A 317 -18.48 4.93 -9.70
C LYS A 317 -17.57 5.22 -10.89
N ILE A 318 -16.26 5.28 -10.62
CA ILE A 318 -15.20 5.44 -11.62
C ILE A 318 -14.22 4.28 -11.49
N ALA A 319 -13.71 3.81 -12.62
CA ALA A 319 -12.60 2.88 -12.69
C ALA A 319 -11.45 3.55 -13.45
N LEU A 320 -10.45 4.03 -12.72
CA LEU A 320 -9.24 4.60 -13.26
C LEU A 320 -8.18 3.49 -13.41
N PHE A 321 -7.77 3.24 -14.64
CA PHE A 321 -6.69 2.32 -14.96
C PHE A 321 -5.40 3.09 -15.20
N CYS A 322 -4.35 2.73 -14.48
CA CYS A 322 -2.99 3.22 -14.68
C CYS A 322 -2.20 2.09 -15.37
N CYS A 323 -2.15 2.12 -16.69
CA CYS A 323 -1.44 1.13 -17.50
C CYS A 323 0.05 1.48 -17.57
N ILE A 324 0.90 0.59 -17.08
CA ILE A 324 2.36 0.79 -17.01
C ILE A 324 3.11 -0.28 -17.80
N PRO A 325 4.22 0.05 -18.47
CA PRO A 325 5.02 -0.95 -19.16
C PRO A 325 5.83 -1.79 -18.16
N ASP A 326 5.95 -3.09 -18.43
CA ASP A 326 6.73 -4.02 -17.59
C ASP A 326 8.24 -3.77 -17.64
N SER A 327 8.73 -3.36 -18.81
CA SER A 327 10.17 -3.29 -19.12
C SER A 327 10.79 -1.92 -18.88
N ASP A 328 9.99 -0.86 -18.93
CA ASP A 328 10.44 0.52 -18.77
C ASP A 328 9.74 1.18 -17.58
N LYS A 329 10.53 1.54 -16.58
CA LYS A 329 10.03 2.20 -15.36
C LYS A 329 10.27 3.71 -15.34
N SER A 330 10.83 4.27 -16.40
CA SER A 330 11.28 5.66 -16.44
C SER A 330 10.16 6.68 -16.18
N LEU A 331 8.92 6.36 -16.57
CA LEU A 331 7.75 7.22 -16.42
C LEU A 331 6.80 6.77 -15.28
N ASN A 332 7.09 5.68 -14.58
CA ASN A 332 6.19 5.15 -13.55
C ASN A 332 6.01 6.10 -12.35
N TYR A 333 6.91 7.08 -12.19
CA TYR A 333 6.75 8.13 -11.19
C TYR A 333 5.47 8.96 -11.40
N LEU A 334 4.98 9.10 -12.63
CA LEU A 334 3.71 9.77 -12.91
C LEU A 334 2.54 9.04 -12.23
N VAL A 335 2.54 7.70 -12.25
CA VAL A 335 1.55 6.90 -11.53
C VAL A 335 1.70 7.08 -10.01
N GLY A 336 2.93 7.16 -9.51
CA GLY A 336 3.19 7.49 -8.10
C GLY A 336 2.64 8.86 -7.71
N MET A 337 2.77 9.87 -8.58
CA MET A 337 2.17 11.19 -8.38
C MET A 337 0.64 11.13 -8.38
N ILE A 338 0.03 10.39 -9.31
CA ILE A 338 -1.43 10.17 -9.33
C ILE A 338 -1.93 9.59 -8.02
N TYR A 339 -1.33 8.50 -7.52
CA TYR A 339 -1.74 7.90 -6.24
C TYR A 339 -1.55 8.84 -5.05
N THR A 340 -0.46 9.59 -5.01
CA THR A 340 -0.20 10.56 -3.94
C THR A 340 -1.27 11.65 -3.92
N GLN A 341 -1.55 12.26 -5.07
CA GLN A 341 -2.55 13.32 -5.20
C GLN A 341 -3.98 12.79 -5.06
N LEU A 342 -4.25 11.58 -5.52
CA LEU A 342 -5.52 10.90 -5.29
C LEU A 342 -5.82 10.79 -3.78
N ILE A 343 -4.89 10.24 -3.02
CA ILE A 343 -5.06 10.06 -1.57
C ILE A 343 -5.28 11.41 -0.89
N GLN A 344 -4.49 12.43 -1.22
CA GLN A 344 -4.63 13.78 -0.66
C GLN A 344 -6.00 14.38 -1.00
N THR A 345 -6.43 14.27 -2.26
CA THR A 345 -7.72 14.79 -2.73
C THR A 345 -8.89 14.10 -2.05
N LEU A 346 -8.89 12.76 -2.00
CA LEU A 346 -9.93 11.98 -1.34
C LEU A 346 -9.99 12.22 0.18
N TYR A 347 -8.84 12.43 0.82
CA TYR A 347 -8.79 12.79 2.24
C TYR A 347 -9.43 14.14 2.49
N ARG A 348 -9.09 15.14 1.66
CA ARG A 348 -9.69 16.48 1.74
C ARG A 348 -11.20 16.42 1.56
N GLN A 349 -11.70 15.67 0.58
CA GLN A 349 -13.13 15.49 0.36
C GLN A 349 -13.81 14.80 1.54
N ALA A 350 -13.27 13.67 1.98
CA ALA A 350 -13.82 12.96 3.12
C ALA A 350 -13.91 13.87 4.35
N ASP A 351 -12.82 14.58 4.68
CA ASP A 351 -12.73 15.35 5.93
C ASP A 351 -13.49 16.66 5.87
N ARG A 352 -13.45 17.39 4.73
CA ARG A 352 -14.05 18.72 4.63
C ARG A 352 -15.49 18.73 4.11
N ILE A 353 -15.83 17.77 3.22
CA ILE A 353 -17.13 17.75 2.54
C ILE A 353 -18.05 16.68 3.16
N HIS A 354 -17.53 15.47 3.41
CA HIS A 354 -18.33 14.29 3.76
C HIS A 354 -18.22 13.86 5.22
N LYS A 355 -17.84 14.75 6.14
CA LYS A 355 -17.83 14.51 7.60
C LYS A 355 -16.98 13.30 8.00
N GLY A 356 -15.88 13.05 7.29
CA GLY A 356 -14.89 12.02 7.58
C GLY A 356 -15.03 10.72 6.79
N ARG A 357 -16.01 10.57 5.87
CA ARG A 357 -16.19 9.35 5.08
C ARG A 357 -16.75 9.64 3.69
N LEU A 358 -16.12 9.07 2.67
CA LEU A 358 -16.59 9.20 1.29
C LEU A 358 -17.94 8.47 1.08
N PRO A 359 -18.85 9.02 0.25
CA PRO A 359 -20.10 8.38 -0.11
C PRO A 359 -19.90 7.10 -0.93
N VAL A 360 -18.93 7.09 -1.83
CA VAL A 360 -18.53 5.91 -2.60
C VAL A 360 -17.16 5.44 -2.10
N PRO A 361 -17.03 4.19 -1.61
CA PRO A 361 -15.73 3.64 -1.23
C PRO A 361 -14.77 3.59 -2.42
N VAL A 362 -13.47 3.74 -2.16
CA VAL A 362 -12.43 3.71 -3.19
C VAL A 362 -11.42 2.60 -2.90
N HIS A 363 -11.25 1.70 -3.86
CA HIS A 363 -10.28 0.61 -3.82
C HIS A 363 -9.07 0.91 -4.69
N CYS A 364 -7.90 0.98 -4.09
CA CYS A 364 -6.62 1.09 -4.78
C CYS A 364 -6.05 -0.33 -5.01
N LEU A 365 -6.22 -0.89 -6.19
CA LEU A 365 -5.65 -2.18 -6.58
C LEU A 365 -4.28 -1.96 -7.24
N MET A 366 -3.22 -2.20 -6.50
CA MET A 366 -1.85 -1.91 -6.92
C MET A 366 -1.17 -3.20 -7.38
N ASP A 367 -1.43 -3.62 -8.64
CA ASP A 367 -0.71 -4.78 -9.20
C ASP A 367 0.73 -4.39 -9.55
N GLU A 368 1.67 -5.27 -9.26
CA GLU A 368 3.12 -5.00 -9.34
C GLU A 368 3.54 -3.74 -8.56
N TYR A 369 3.12 -3.64 -7.30
CA TYR A 369 3.39 -2.48 -6.44
C TYR A 369 4.84 -2.01 -6.44
N ALA A 370 5.79 -2.93 -6.60
CA ALA A 370 7.22 -2.60 -6.71
C ALA A 370 7.59 -1.73 -7.92
N ASN A 371 6.65 -1.52 -8.85
CA ASN A 371 6.82 -0.63 -9.98
C ASN A 371 6.21 0.76 -9.76
N ILE A 372 5.50 0.96 -8.65
CA ILE A 372 4.90 2.24 -8.27
C ILE A 372 5.80 2.90 -7.24
N SER A 373 6.18 4.13 -7.50
CA SER A 373 7.05 4.87 -6.60
C SER A 373 6.23 5.87 -5.78
N LEU A 374 6.01 5.54 -4.51
CA LEU A 374 5.28 6.39 -3.56
C LEU A 374 6.22 6.93 -2.48
N PRO A 375 6.03 8.17 -2.00
CA PRO A 375 6.74 8.67 -0.82
C PRO A 375 6.41 7.79 0.39
N LYS A 376 7.43 7.14 0.97
CA LYS A 376 7.26 6.09 1.98
C LYS A 376 6.47 6.53 3.18
N ASP A 377 6.89 7.60 3.82
CA ASP A 377 6.29 8.09 5.06
C ASP A 377 4.84 8.55 4.85
N THR A 378 4.60 9.23 3.73
CA THR A 378 3.25 9.69 3.33
C THR A 378 2.33 8.51 3.10
N PHE A 379 2.80 7.47 2.39
CA PHE A 379 1.98 6.30 2.08
C PHE A 379 1.70 5.44 3.32
N LEU A 380 2.69 5.19 4.19
CA LEU A 380 2.48 4.47 5.46
C LEU A 380 1.49 5.20 6.37
N SER A 381 1.61 6.52 6.48
CA SER A 381 0.65 7.35 7.24
C SER A 381 -0.76 7.27 6.65
N ALA A 382 -0.87 7.26 5.34
CA ALA A 382 -2.15 7.09 4.66
C ALA A 382 -2.75 5.72 4.93
N LEU A 383 -2.01 4.61 4.75
CA LEU A 383 -2.49 3.26 5.03
C LEU A 383 -3.06 3.11 6.45
N ALA A 384 -2.44 3.77 7.43
CA ALA A 384 -2.90 3.74 8.82
C ALA A 384 -4.27 4.41 9.04
N THR A 385 -4.66 5.36 8.18
CA THR A 385 -5.81 6.24 8.42
C THR A 385 -6.92 6.15 7.37
N MET A 386 -6.69 5.52 6.21
CA MET A 386 -7.62 5.51 5.08
C MET A 386 -8.92 4.73 5.34
N ARG A 387 -8.93 3.75 6.26
CA ARG A 387 -10.13 2.98 6.62
C ARG A 387 -11.31 3.87 7.02
N SER A 388 -11.07 4.90 7.85
CA SER A 388 -12.13 5.81 8.33
C SER A 388 -12.81 6.54 7.17
N ARG A 389 -12.09 6.79 6.10
CA ARG A 389 -12.53 7.53 4.91
C ARG A 389 -13.15 6.66 3.82
N ALA A 390 -13.32 5.35 4.07
CA ALA A 390 -13.77 4.36 3.11
C ALA A 390 -12.82 4.20 1.90
N ILE A 391 -11.51 4.29 2.16
CA ILE A 391 -10.45 4.01 1.19
C ILE A 391 -9.70 2.78 1.69
N PHE A 392 -9.30 1.90 0.79
CA PHE A 392 -8.52 0.70 1.10
C PHE A 392 -7.65 0.27 -0.07
N CYS A 393 -6.58 -0.47 0.24
CA CYS A 393 -5.57 -0.86 -0.74
C CYS A 393 -5.42 -2.38 -0.82
N SER A 394 -5.25 -2.89 -2.03
CA SER A 394 -4.70 -4.22 -2.29
C SER A 394 -3.29 -4.06 -2.85
N ILE A 395 -2.29 -4.38 -2.04
CA ILE A 395 -0.87 -4.24 -2.38
C ILE A 395 -0.37 -5.59 -2.88
N ILE A 396 -0.06 -5.68 -4.16
CA ILE A 396 0.36 -6.94 -4.79
C ILE A 396 1.85 -6.89 -5.12
N VAL A 397 2.60 -7.84 -4.55
CA VAL A 397 4.05 -7.99 -4.78
C VAL A 397 4.42 -9.41 -5.16
N GLN A 398 5.58 -9.58 -5.76
CA GLN A 398 6.06 -10.92 -6.15
C GLN A 398 6.65 -11.70 -4.97
N ASN A 399 7.34 -11.01 -4.05
CA ASN A 399 8.00 -11.62 -2.89
C ASN A 399 8.28 -10.56 -1.81
N MET A 400 8.62 -11.02 -0.61
CA MET A 400 8.93 -10.14 0.52
C MET A 400 10.25 -9.36 0.33
N ALA A 401 11.18 -9.86 -0.47
CA ALA A 401 12.44 -9.16 -0.75
C ALA A 401 12.20 -7.83 -1.48
N GLN A 402 11.16 -7.73 -2.33
CA GLN A 402 10.77 -6.46 -2.96
C GLN A 402 10.38 -5.41 -1.90
N LEU A 403 9.54 -5.77 -0.93
CA LEU A 403 9.15 -4.86 0.16
C LEU A 403 10.34 -4.45 1.01
N LYS A 404 11.22 -5.41 1.37
CA LYS A 404 12.45 -5.13 2.12
C LYS A 404 13.38 -4.18 1.37
N ALA A 405 13.51 -4.33 0.05
CA ALA A 405 14.32 -3.44 -0.78
C ALA A 405 13.73 -2.01 -0.83
N MET A 406 12.40 -1.89 -0.94
CA MET A 406 11.70 -0.61 -1.03
C MET A 406 11.68 0.13 0.31
N TYR A 407 11.32 -0.54 1.39
CA TYR A 407 11.04 0.05 2.71
C TYR A 407 12.18 -0.10 3.71
N LYS A 408 13.20 -0.91 3.42
CA LYS A 408 14.32 -1.20 4.32
C LYS A 408 13.81 -1.65 5.70
N ASP A 409 14.06 -0.85 6.75
CA ASP A 409 13.66 -1.18 8.13
C ASP A 409 12.15 -1.03 8.37
N ASP A 410 11.45 -0.25 7.52
CA ASP A 410 10.00 0.03 7.67
C ASP A 410 9.08 -0.98 6.98
N TRP A 411 9.61 -2.03 6.33
CA TRP A 411 8.79 -3.00 5.61
C TRP A 411 7.78 -3.75 6.51
N GLU A 412 8.15 -4.03 7.77
CA GLU A 412 7.26 -4.65 8.74
C GLU A 412 6.10 -3.73 9.12
N SER A 413 6.34 -2.41 9.14
CA SER A 413 5.28 -1.42 9.35
C SER A 413 4.23 -1.48 8.26
N LEU A 414 4.64 -1.59 6.99
CA LEU A 414 3.70 -1.76 5.88
C LEU A 414 2.86 -3.03 6.03
N VAL A 415 3.51 -4.16 6.33
CA VAL A 415 2.81 -5.44 6.55
C VAL A 415 1.83 -5.33 7.72
N GLY A 416 2.24 -4.71 8.83
CA GLY A 416 1.40 -4.49 10.02
C GLY A 416 0.21 -3.56 9.79
N LEU A 417 0.21 -2.77 8.71
CA LEU A 417 -0.90 -1.92 8.29
C LEU A 417 -1.87 -2.63 7.34
N CYS A 418 -1.61 -3.88 6.98
CA CYS A 418 -2.52 -4.74 6.22
C CYS A 418 -3.12 -5.79 7.17
N ASP A 419 -4.41 -5.72 7.44
CA ASP A 419 -5.09 -6.66 8.34
C ASP A 419 -5.21 -8.06 7.73
N GLU A 420 -5.15 -8.17 6.40
CA GLU A 420 -5.16 -9.42 5.65
C GLU A 420 -3.85 -9.59 4.87
N PHE A 421 -3.28 -10.79 4.97
CA PHE A 421 -2.11 -11.21 4.19
C PHE A 421 -2.43 -12.50 3.44
N LEU A 422 -2.39 -12.42 2.09
CA LEU A 422 -2.69 -13.54 1.21
C LEU A 422 -1.41 -14.01 0.50
N TYR A 423 -0.99 -15.24 0.78
CA TYR A 423 0.13 -15.89 0.13
C TYR A 423 -0.34 -16.86 -0.96
N LEU A 424 0.04 -16.60 -2.20
CA LEU A 424 -0.36 -17.37 -3.38
C LEU A 424 0.70 -18.37 -3.87
N GLY A 425 1.79 -18.54 -3.12
CA GLY A 425 2.91 -19.37 -3.53
C GLY A 425 4.01 -18.58 -4.24
N GLY A 426 5.19 -19.16 -4.31
CA GLY A 426 6.37 -18.54 -4.91
C GLY A 426 7.60 -19.43 -4.77
N THR A 427 8.77 -18.92 -5.19
CA THR A 427 10.05 -19.67 -5.17
C THR A 427 11.11 -19.00 -4.30
N GLU A 428 10.81 -17.84 -3.71
CA GLU A 428 11.77 -17.02 -2.99
C GLU A 428 11.90 -17.46 -1.53
N LYS A 429 13.11 -17.79 -1.10
CA LYS A 429 13.43 -18.42 0.20
C LYS A 429 13.04 -17.57 1.41
N GLU A 430 13.27 -16.26 1.35
CA GLU A 430 12.95 -15.35 2.47
C GLU A 430 11.44 -15.24 2.69
N THR A 431 10.65 -15.28 1.61
CA THR A 431 9.19 -15.35 1.69
C THR A 431 8.72 -16.65 2.35
N HIS A 432 9.30 -17.80 1.97
CA HIS A 432 8.94 -19.08 2.60
C HIS A 432 9.23 -19.06 4.10
N LYS A 433 10.40 -18.55 4.49
CA LYS A 433 10.80 -18.42 5.89
C LYS A 433 9.81 -17.51 6.65
N TYR A 434 9.50 -16.36 6.08
CA TYR A 434 8.56 -15.40 6.69
C TYR A 434 7.16 -16.01 6.88
N VAL A 435 6.61 -16.67 5.86
CA VAL A 435 5.31 -17.36 5.95
C VAL A 435 5.32 -18.45 7.01
N SER A 436 6.38 -19.27 7.07
CA SER A 436 6.54 -20.31 8.09
C SER A 436 6.60 -19.73 9.51
N GLU A 437 7.32 -18.63 9.72
CA GLU A 437 7.41 -17.93 10.99
C GLU A 437 6.04 -17.35 11.42
N LEU A 438 5.27 -16.79 10.48
CA LEU A 438 3.91 -16.30 10.74
C LEU A 438 2.92 -17.41 11.11
N LEU A 439 3.06 -18.60 10.53
CA LEU A 439 2.25 -19.76 10.86
C LEU A 439 2.48 -20.23 12.30
N GLY A 440 3.71 -20.05 12.82
CA GLY A 440 4.08 -20.42 14.17
C GLY A 440 4.27 -21.92 14.37
N LYS A 441 4.38 -22.32 15.65
CA LYS A 441 4.65 -23.72 16.06
C LYS A 441 3.45 -24.39 16.69
N GLU A 442 3.28 -25.66 16.38
CA GLU A 442 2.37 -26.58 17.05
C GLU A 442 3.13 -27.53 17.97
N THR A 443 2.44 -28.09 18.96
CA THR A 443 2.97 -29.15 19.82
C THR A 443 2.61 -30.49 19.24
N ILE A 444 3.63 -31.30 18.91
CA ILE A 444 3.46 -32.67 18.42
C ILE A 444 3.94 -33.67 19.46
N SER A 445 3.23 -34.81 19.57
CA SER A 445 3.66 -35.94 20.39
C SER A 445 4.47 -36.92 19.55
N THR A 446 5.76 -37.05 19.89
CA THR A 446 6.65 -38.05 19.27
C THR A 446 6.79 -39.26 20.17
N THR A 447 6.59 -40.44 19.64
CA THR A 447 6.79 -41.68 20.37
C THR A 447 7.99 -42.39 19.78
N SER A 448 9.05 -42.55 20.58
CA SER A 448 10.23 -43.37 20.20
C SER A 448 10.19 -44.72 20.85
N TYR A 449 10.47 -45.74 20.08
CA TYR A 449 10.54 -47.13 20.53
C TYR A 449 12.00 -47.57 20.55
N ASN A 450 12.52 -47.81 21.78
CA ASN A 450 13.88 -48.37 21.94
C ASN A 450 13.76 -49.87 22.28
N GLN A 451 14.27 -50.71 21.42
CA GLN A 451 14.37 -52.16 21.63
C GLN A 451 15.83 -52.55 21.75
N SER A 452 16.24 -53.00 22.93
CA SER A 452 17.57 -53.58 23.14
C SER A 452 17.53 -55.07 22.85
N LYS A 453 18.33 -55.52 21.87
CA LYS A 453 18.52 -56.96 21.55
C LYS A 453 19.69 -57.50 22.37
N GLY A 454 19.42 -57.91 23.61
CA GLY A 454 20.39 -58.59 24.50
C GLY A 454 19.72 -59.76 25.25
N ARG A 455 20.48 -60.55 26.01
CA ARG A 455 20.00 -61.75 26.74
C ARG A 455 18.87 -61.42 27.78
N SER A 456 18.67 -60.13 28.11
CA SER A 456 17.52 -59.58 28.86
C SER A 456 16.99 -58.39 28.08
N GLY A 457 16.35 -58.62 26.92
CA GLY A 457 15.83 -57.57 26.06
C GLY A 457 14.83 -56.65 26.82
N SER A 458 15.08 -55.35 26.83
CA SER A 458 14.16 -54.36 27.37
C SER A 458 13.49 -53.58 26.24
N TYR A 459 12.20 -53.37 26.39
CA TYR A 459 11.39 -52.53 25.51
C TYR A 459 11.01 -51.27 26.28
N SER A 460 11.38 -50.11 25.78
CA SER A 460 10.96 -48.85 26.39
C SER A 460 10.25 -47.97 25.36
N ILE A 461 9.10 -47.42 25.75
CA ILE A 461 8.34 -46.43 24.99
C ILE A 461 8.60 -45.08 25.64
N ASN A 462 9.26 -44.19 24.91
CA ASN A 462 9.44 -42.83 25.36
C ASN A 462 8.49 -41.90 24.57
N ARG A 463 7.57 -41.25 25.27
CA ARG A 463 6.68 -40.21 24.71
C ARG A 463 7.25 -38.87 25.06
N GLN A 464 7.60 -38.08 24.04
CA GLN A 464 8.13 -36.73 24.19
C GLN A 464 7.25 -35.77 23.38
N GLN A 465 6.97 -34.62 23.97
CA GLN A 465 6.34 -33.52 23.25
C GLN A 465 7.44 -32.62 22.69
N SER A 466 7.28 -32.17 21.44
CA SER A 466 8.23 -31.29 20.76
C SER A 466 7.46 -30.24 19.95
N GLY A 467 8.08 -29.08 19.78
CA GLY A 467 7.56 -28.02 18.91
C GLY A 467 7.94 -28.32 17.45
N ARG A 468 6.95 -28.19 16.56
CA ARG A 468 7.17 -28.24 15.11
C ARG A 468 6.51 -27.02 14.48
N ASP A 469 7.13 -26.45 13.44
CA ASP A 469 6.47 -25.40 12.66
C ASP A 469 5.21 -25.97 12.01
N LEU A 470 4.09 -25.22 12.03
CA LEU A 470 2.81 -25.67 11.45
C LEU A 470 2.97 -26.02 9.96
N MET A 471 3.81 -25.25 9.25
CA MET A 471 4.45 -25.63 7.98
C MET A 471 5.90 -25.14 8.01
N THR A 472 6.82 -26.05 7.70
CA THR A 472 8.24 -25.67 7.53
C THR A 472 8.42 -24.84 6.25
N PRO A 473 9.52 -24.06 6.10
CA PRO A 473 9.78 -23.30 4.87
C PRO A 473 9.80 -24.19 3.61
N ASP A 474 10.23 -25.45 3.74
CA ASP A 474 10.22 -26.40 2.63
C ASP A 474 8.80 -26.84 2.25
N GLU A 475 7.93 -27.02 3.24
CA GLU A 475 6.51 -27.34 3.01
C GLU A 475 5.77 -26.14 2.40
N VAL A 476 6.09 -24.91 2.84
CA VAL A 476 5.57 -23.66 2.22
C VAL A 476 6.00 -23.58 0.75
N ARG A 477 7.25 -23.94 0.43
CA ARG A 477 7.73 -23.98 -0.95
C ARG A 477 6.99 -25.01 -1.82
N LEU A 478 6.53 -26.08 -1.22
CA LEU A 478 5.80 -27.18 -1.88
C LEU A 478 4.28 -26.99 -1.85
N LEU A 479 3.79 -25.80 -1.45
CA LEU A 479 2.37 -25.49 -1.47
C LEU A 479 1.80 -25.75 -2.88
N ASP A 480 0.73 -26.53 -2.94
CA ASP A 480 0.02 -26.82 -4.20
C ASP A 480 -0.40 -25.52 -4.89
N ASN A 481 -0.14 -25.42 -6.21
CA ASN A 481 -0.39 -24.19 -6.96
C ASN A 481 -1.89 -23.80 -7.03
N SER A 482 -2.81 -24.71 -6.75
CA SER A 482 -4.25 -24.39 -6.62
C SER A 482 -4.63 -23.80 -5.28
N LYS A 483 -3.73 -23.86 -4.28
CA LYS A 483 -3.96 -23.42 -2.90
C LYS A 483 -3.28 -22.09 -2.58
N CYS A 484 -3.80 -21.45 -1.55
CA CYS A 484 -3.23 -20.23 -0.95
C CYS A 484 -3.29 -20.33 0.57
N ILE A 485 -2.51 -19.48 1.24
CA ILE A 485 -2.54 -19.33 2.69
C ILE A 485 -3.02 -17.91 2.98
N LEU A 486 -4.07 -17.79 3.79
CA LEU A 486 -4.64 -16.53 4.20
C LEU A 486 -4.43 -16.32 5.70
N PHE A 487 -3.87 -15.18 6.04
CA PHE A 487 -3.75 -14.67 7.40
C PHE A 487 -4.71 -13.50 7.58
N ILE A 488 -5.44 -13.49 8.69
CA ILE A 488 -6.37 -12.45 9.07
C ILE A 488 -6.00 -12.03 10.49
N ARG A 489 -5.88 -10.73 10.73
CA ARG A 489 -5.52 -10.21 12.04
C ARG A 489 -6.48 -10.72 13.13
N GLY A 490 -5.92 -11.35 14.18
CA GLY A 490 -6.66 -11.89 15.32
C GLY A 490 -7.28 -13.27 15.10
N GLU A 491 -7.11 -13.87 13.92
CA GLU A 491 -7.63 -15.19 13.58
C GLU A 491 -6.49 -16.20 13.31
N ARG A 492 -6.85 -17.49 13.36
CA ARG A 492 -5.92 -18.54 12.92
C ARG A 492 -5.77 -18.53 11.40
N PRO A 493 -4.55 -18.79 10.88
CA PRO A 493 -4.33 -18.86 9.44
C PRO A 493 -5.15 -19.98 8.82
N VAL A 494 -5.55 -19.81 7.56
CA VAL A 494 -6.29 -20.84 6.81
C VAL A 494 -5.59 -21.18 5.50
N VAL A 495 -5.65 -22.45 5.11
CA VAL A 495 -5.33 -22.90 3.76
C VAL A 495 -6.63 -23.10 3.00
N ASP A 496 -6.72 -22.47 1.84
CA ASP A 496 -7.90 -22.60 0.97
C ASP A 496 -7.47 -22.68 -0.51
N LEU A 497 -8.42 -22.92 -1.38
CA LEU A 497 -8.22 -22.84 -2.82
C LEU A 497 -8.11 -21.37 -3.26
N LYS A 498 -7.24 -21.09 -4.21
CA LYS A 498 -7.25 -19.82 -4.93
C LYS A 498 -8.60 -19.63 -5.61
N TYR A 499 -9.03 -18.38 -5.73
CA TYR A 499 -10.30 -18.10 -6.40
C TYR A 499 -10.25 -18.53 -7.87
N ASP A 500 -11.22 -19.32 -8.29
CA ASP A 500 -11.35 -19.78 -9.67
C ASP A 500 -12.17 -18.76 -10.49
N LEU A 501 -11.48 -17.98 -11.31
CA LEU A 501 -12.09 -16.96 -12.15
C LEU A 501 -13.24 -17.49 -13.00
N LEU A 502 -13.16 -18.76 -13.47
CA LEU A 502 -14.21 -19.36 -14.30
C LEU A 502 -15.53 -19.60 -13.56
N LYS A 503 -15.51 -19.55 -12.22
CA LYS A 503 -16.71 -19.63 -11.38
C LYS A 503 -17.31 -18.27 -11.05
N HIS A 504 -16.67 -17.18 -11.48
CA HIS A 504 -17.19 -15.84 -11.21
C HIS A 504 -18.53 -15.61 -11.95
N PRO A 505 -19.58 -15.06 -11.29
CA PRO A 505 -20.88 -14.82 -11.94
C PRO A 505 -20.80 -13.99 -13.23
N ASN A 506 -19.89 -13.03 -13.28
CA ASN A 506 -19.69 -12.11 -14.41
C ASN A 506 -18.64 -12.60 -15.42
N ILE A 507 -18.19 -13.86 -15.36
CA ILE A 507 -17.14 -14.39 -16.25
C ILE A 507 -17.51 -14.25 -17.73
N HIS A 508 -18.78 -14.37 -18.07
CA HIS A 508 -19.31 -14.25 -19.44
C HIS A 508 -19.05 -12.88 -20.09
N CYS A 509 -18.70 -11.86 -19.28
CA CYS A 509 -18.34 -10.51 -19.76
C CYS A 509 -16.83 -10.36 -20.03
N THR A 510 -16.04 -11.40 -19.85
CA THR A 510 -14.57 -11.41 -20.03
C THR A 510 -14.15 -12.25 -21.23
N GLU A 511 -12.91 -12.06 -21.70
CA GLU A 511 -12.31 -12.92 -22.72
C GLU A 511 -12.33 -14.40 -22.31
N ASP A 512 -12.05 -14.71 -21.05
CA ASP A 512 -12.08 -16.08 -20.51
C ASP A 512 -13.50 -16.70 -20.58
N GLY A 513 -14.54 -15.87 -20.62
CA GLY A 513 -15.93 -16.28 -20.80
C GLY A 513 -16.47 -16.12 -22.23
N GLY A 514 -15.60 -15.78 -23.19
CA GLY A 514 -15.93 -15.68 -24.61
C GLY A 514 -16.39 -14.30 -25.08
N ALA A 515 -16.31 -13.26 -24.25
CA ALA A 515 -16.56 -11.88 -24.67
C ALA A 515 -15.37 -11.32 -25.46
N ALA A 516 -15.63 -10.33 -26.32
CA ALA A 516 -14.58 -9.57 -26.97
C ALA A 516 -13.75 -8.79 -25.91
N PRO A 517 -12.44 -8.62 -26.11
CA PRO A 517 -11.62 -7.78 -25.23
C PRO A 517 -12.12 -6.34 -25.30
N TYR A 518 -12.00 -5.62 -24.16
CA TYR A 518 -12.31 -4.19 -24.14
C TYR A 518 -11.20 -3.41 -24.84
N ASP A 519 -11.59 -2.59 -25.80
CA ASP A 519 -10.72 -1.65 -26.49
C ASP A 519 -11.20 -0.23 -26.22
N TYR A 520 -10.45 0.50 -25.40
CA TYR A 520 -10.78 1.88 -25.04
C TYR A 520 -10.46 2.87 -26.17
N THR A 521 -9.74 2.45 -27.21
CA THR A 521 -9.39 3.27 -28.39
C THR A 521 -10.41 3.13 -29.53
N ALA A 522 -11.31 2.15 -29.42
CA ALA A 522 -12.34 1.94 -30.44
C ALA A 522 -13.32 3.13 -30.52
N ALA A 523 -13.87 3.38 -31.69
CA ALA A 523 -14.75 4.52 -31.96
C ALA A 523 -15.96 4.59 -31.01
N ASP A 524 -16.53 3.45 -30.60
CA ASP A 524 -17.65 3.38 -29.65
C ASP A 524 -17.26 3.71 -28.21
N ASN A 525 -15.96 3.67 -27.89
CA ASN A 525 -15.37 4.02 -26.62
C ASN A 525 -14.50 5.27 -26.72
N ALA A 526 -14.35 5.80 -27.95
CA ALA A 526 -13.66 7.06 -28.17
C ALA A 526 -14.33 8.14 -27.30
N ARG A 527 -13.52 9.04 -26.83
CA ARG A 527 -13.96 10.21 -26.09
C ARG A 527 -15.08 10.87 -26.90
N ASP A 528 -16.27 11.00 -26.31
CA ASP A 528 -17.19 12.03 -26.77
C ASP A 528 -16.36 13.31 -26.82
N ASP A 529 -16.30 13.96 -27.98
CA ASP A 529 -15.49 15.16 -28.19
C ASP A 529 -15.74 16.17 -27.07
N LEU A 530 -15.01 15.99 -25.96
CA LEU A 530 -14.73 17.11 -25.07
C LEU A 530 -14.01 18.11 -25.96
N PRO A 531 -14.39 19.39 -25.94
CA PRO A 531 -13.76 20.41 -26.76
C PRO A 531 -12.26 20.21 -26.66
N GLY A 532 -11.68 19.71 -27.75
CA GLY A 532 -10.28 19.31 -27.82
C GLY A 532 -9.45 20.43 -27.24
N ALA A 533 -8.38 20.07 -26.57
CA ALA A 533 -7.36 21.06 -26.24
C ALA A 533 -7.22 21.97 -27.47
N PRO A 534 -7.40 23.28 -27.32
CA PRO A 534 -7.46 24.17 -28.47
C PRO A 534 -6.26 23.87 -29.37
N GLU A 535 -6.52 23.57 -30.65
CA GLU A 535 -5.48 23.21 -31.63
C GLU A 535 -4.43 24.31 -31.80
N ASN A 536 -4.70 25.48 -31.24
CA ASN A 536 -3.85 26.67 -31.24
C ASN A 536 -3.68 27.16 -29.81
N TYR A 537 -2.69 26.65 -29.09
CA TYR A 537 -2.11 27.42 -27.98
C TYR A 537 -1.26 28.52 -28.59
N GLU A 538 -1.70 29.76 -28.54
CA GLU A 538 -0.76 30.87 -28.53
C GLU A 538 -0.06 30.84 -27.17
N LEU A 539 1.13 30.24 -27.15
CA LEU A 539 2.07 30.49 -26.04
C LEU A 539 2.21 31.99 -25.95
N LEU A 540 1.77 32.57 -24.84
CA LEU A 540 2.03 33.98 -24.57
C LEU A 540 3.55 34.15 -24.66
N ASP A 541 3.97 34.94 -25.63
CA ASP A 541 5.39 35.22 -25.83
C ASP A 541 5.88 35.94 -24.57
N MET A 542 6.94 35.46 -23.92
CA MET A 542 7.54 36.15 -22.78
C MET A 542 7.84 37.61 -23.10
N ASP A 543 8.01 37.94 -24.38
CA ASP A 543 8.16 39.31 -24.87
C ASP A 543 6.94 40.21 -24.61
N ASP A 544 5.74 39.65 -24.50
CA ASP A 544 4.50 40.41 -24.18
C ASP A 544 4.48 40.95 -22.74
N PHE A 545 5.28 40.33 -21.85
CA PHE A 545 5.44 40.75 -20.46
C PHE A 545 6.66 41.66 -20.22
N LEU A 546 7.53 41.86 -21.23
CA LEU A 546 8.67 42.74 -21.09
C LEU A 546 8.28 44.21 -21.36
N PRO A 547 8.77 45.20 -20.59
CA PRO A 547 8.56 46.60 -20.92
C PRO A 547 9.12 46.94 -22.31
N ALA A 548 8.44 47.88 -22.99
CA ALA A 548 8.83 48.27 -24.35
C ALA A 548 10.33 48.66 -24.48
N GLU A 549 10.96 49.09 -23.40
CA GLU A 549 12.38 49.46 -23.33
C GLU A 549 13.32 48.23 -23.31
N ALA A 550 12.83 47.06 -22.89
CA ALA A 550 13.62 45.81 -22.90
C ALA A 550 13.54 45.10 -24.26
N ALA A 551 12.59 45.43 -25.11
CA ALA A 551 12.40 44.82 -26.42
C ALA A 551 13.51 45.20 -27.45
N GLU A 552 14.28 46.25 -27.17
CA GLU A 552 15.41 46.67 -28.02
C GLU A 552 16.70 45.87 -27.78
N MET A 553 16.77 45.04 -26.70
CA MET A 553 17.94 44.19 -26.39
C MET A 553 17.71 42.73 -26.75
N LYS A 554 17.24 42.41 -27.95
CA LYS A 554 16.95 41.04 -28.35
C LYS A 554 18.18 40.20 -28.71
N PRO A 555 18.37 39.02 -28.09
CA PRO A 555 18.81 37.86 -28.83
C PRO A 555 17.60 37.23 -29.52
N THR A 556 17.67 37.01 -30.79
CA THR A 556 16.65 36.43 -31.64
C THR A 556 16.32 35.01 -31.18
N ILE A 557 15.27 34.80 -30.40
CA ILE A 557 14.73 33.48 -30.19
C ILE A 557 13.97 33.11 -31.46
N GLN A 558 14.47 32.11 -32.19
CA GLN A 558 13.83 31.60 -33.39
C GLN A 558 12.47 31.03 -33.05
N ARG A 559 11.40 31.64 -33.56
CA ARG A 559 10.05 31.15 -33.56
C ARG A 559 10.01 29.77 -34.20
N ILE A 560 9.66 28.73 -33.44
CA ILE A 560 9.23 27.46 -34.03
C ILE A 560 7.79 27.66 -34.51
N ARG A 561 7.63 28.22 -35.72
CA ARG A 561 6.37 28.11 -36.45
C ARG A 561 6.26 26.68 -36.95
N ARG A 562 5.34 25.92 -36.43
CA ARG A 562 4.80 24.76 -37.14
C ARG A 562 3.72 25.25 -38.11
N SER A 563 4.03 25.18 -39.38
CA SER A 563 3.05 25.28 -40.45
C SER A 563 2.33 23.95 -40.57
N THR A 564 0.99 24.02 -40.60
CA THR A 564 -0.03 23.08 -41.11
C THR A 564 0.37 21.65 -41.30
#